data_a43453b553a766149d77feb605f7b963
#
_entry.id   a43453b553a766149d77feb605f7b963
#
_cell.length_a   1.000
_cell.length_b   1.000
_cell.length_c   1.000
_cell.angle_alpha   90.00
_cell.angle_beta   90.00
_cell.angle_gamma   90.00
#
_symmetry.space_group_name_H-M   'P 1'
#
loop_
_entity.id
_entity.type
_entity.pdbx_description
1 polymer ?
#
loop_
_entity_poly.entity_id
_entity_poly.type
_entity_poly.pdbx_seq_one_letter_code
_entity_poly.pdbx_strand_id
1 'polypeptide(L)'
;LDVMTYQAHIVSKLPRTRVIGMAGILDTARYRAFLAEALNISPKEIQAILMGGHGDTMVPLPRYTTVAGIPVTELIDKDTLDAIIARTKSGGGELVKLMGTSAWYAPGSAAAQMVEAIVKNQKRVFPVCVKLEGEYGIDDCYLGVPVILGKNGIEKVIELDLNDDEKALLEVSRNHVKEVMSVLDKIGNK
;
A
#
# COMPACT_ATOMS: atom_id res chain seq x y z
N LEU A 1 -9.75 -3.98 -1.85
CA LEU A 1 -9.00 -4.76 -0.84
C LEU A 1 -9.23 -4.20 0.56
N ASP A 2 -9.18 -2.89 0.76
CA ASP A 2 -9.27 -2.25 2.09
C ASP A 2 -10.59 -2.59 2.79
N VAL A 3 -11.70 -2.50 2.08
CA VAL A 3 -13.04 -2.87 2.59
C VAL A 3 -13.16 -4.38 2.86
N MET A 4 -12.44 -5.23 2.11
CA MET A 4 -12.38 -6.67 2.42
C MET A 4 -11.57 -6.95 3.68
N THR A 5 -10.54 -6.14 3.96
CA THR A 5 -9.79 -6.22 5.23
C THR A 5 -10.68 -5.78 6.40
N TYR A 6 -11.47 -4.72 6.22
CA TYR A 6 -12.52 -4.31 7.17
C TYR A 6 -13.49 -5.46 7.45
N GLN A 7 -14.09 -6.05 6.42
CA GLN A 7 -15.03 -7.17 6.56
C GLN A 7 -14.39 -8.37 7.26
N ALA A 8 -13.17 -8.72 6.89
CA ALA A 8 -12.44 -9.81 7.53
C ALA A 8 -12.22 -9.55 9.03
N HIS A 9 -11.93 -8.30 9.42
CA HIS A 9 -11.79 -7.93 10.83
C HIS A 9 -13.12 -8.07 11.59
N ILE A 10 -14.22 -7.54 11.05
CA ILE A 10 -15.55 -7.64 11.66
C ILE A 10 -15.97 -9.09 11.88
N VAL A 11 -15.81 -9.94 10.85
CA VAL A 11 -16.26 -11.35 10.91
C VAL A 11 -15.34 -12.20 11.80
N SER A 12 -14.04 -12.01 11.70
CA SER A 12 -13.07 -12.83 12.45
C SER A 12 -13.02 -12.50 13.94
N LYS A 13 -13.34 -11.25 14.29
CA LYS A 13 -13.17 -10.71 15.66
C LYS A 13 -11.74 -10.85 16.21
N LEU A 14 -10.77 -11.03 15.32
CA LEU A 14 -9.35 -11.04 15.70
C LEU A 14 -8.88 -9.61 16.05
N PRO A 15 -7.85 -9.45 16.89
CA PRO A 15 -7.30 -8.14 17.14
C PRO A 15 -6.74 -7.52 15.84
N ARG A 16 -6.78 -6.18 15.74
CA ARG A 16 -6.34 -5.46 14.52
C ARG A 16 -4.94 -5.83 14.05
N THR A 17 -4.05 -6.20 14.97
CA THR A 17 -2.68 -6.63 14.67
C THR A 17 -2.59 -7.93 13.89
N ARG A 18 -3.68 -8.71 13.83
CA ARG A 18 -3.76 -10.01 13.15
C ARG A 18 -4.57 -9.97 11.85
N VAL A 19 -5.20 -8.86 11.53
CA VAL A 19 -5.99 -8.69 10.29
C VAL A 19 -5.28 -7.67 9.41
N ILE A 20 -4.67 -8.14 8.33
CA ILE A 20 -3.73 -7.39 7.52
C ILE A 20 -4.11 -7.57 6.05
N GLY A 21 -4.30 -6.46 5.33
CA GLY A 21 -4.55 -6.48 3.89
C GLY A 21 -3.26 -6.38 3.08
N MET A 22 -3.09 -7.32 2.13
CA MET A 22 -1.97 -7.31 1.18
C MET A 22 -2.27 -6.31 0.06
N ALA A 23 -1.81 -5.07 0.16
CA ALA A 23 -2.06 -3.98 -0.77
C ALA A 23 -0.77 -3.26 -1.17
N GLY A 24 -0.32 -2.35 -0.33
CA GLY A 24 0.80 -1.47 -0.62
C GLY A 24 2.11 -2.18 -0.94
N ILE A 25 2.36 -3.37 -0.39
CA ILE A 25 3.53 -4.18 -0.75
C ILE A 25 3.54 -4.53 -2.24
N LEU A 26 2.38 -4.87 -2.82
CA LEU A 26 2.24 -5.14 -4.25
C LEU A 26 2.37 -3.85 -5.09
N ASP A 27 1.69 -2.79 -4.66
CA ASP A 27 1.72 -1.50 -5.35
C ASP A 27 3.12 -0.88 -5.36
N THR A 28 3.81 -0.98 -4.23
CA THR A 28 5.21 -0.57 -4.10
C THR A 28 6.14 -1.38 -5.00
N ALA A 29 5.92 -2.69 -5.12
CA ALA A 29 6.70 -3.53 -6.03
C ALA A 29 6.52 -3.10 -7.50
N ARG A 30 5.29 -2.76 -7.89
CA ARG A 30 4.97 -2.23 -9.23
C ARG A 30 5.66 -0.87 -9.48
N TYR A 31 5.55 0.04 -8.53
CA TYR A 31 6.21 1.35 -8.60
C TYR A 31 7.74 1.22 -8.74
N ARG A 32 8.35 0.33 -7.96
CA ARG A 32 9.79 0.01 -8.06
C ARG A 32 10.16 -0.56 -9.43
N ALA A 33 9.31 -1.42 -10.00
CA ALA A 33 9.56 -2.00 -11.32
C ALA A 33 9.56 -0.91 -12.42
N PHE A 34 8.62 0.01 -12.40
CA PHE A 34 8.55 1.10 -13.37
C PHE A 34 9.69 2.12 -13.21
N LEU A 35 10.08 2.43 -11.97
CA LEU A 35 11.26 3.25 -11.72
C LEU A 35 12.54 2.57 -12.20
N ALA A 36 12.69 1.26 -11.95
CA ALA A 36 13.83 0.48 -12.39
C ALA A 36 13.96 0.45 -13.92
N GLU A 37 12.82 0.31 -14.63
CA GLU A 37 12.76 0.38 -16.10
C GLU A 37 13.22 1.76 -16.60
N ALA A 38 12.67 2.84 -16.04
CA ALA A 38 12.99 4.21 -16.46
C ALA A 38 14.46 4.60 -16.20
N LEU A 39 15.01 4.15 -15.05
CA LEU A 39 16.39 4.45 -14.66
C LEU A 39 17.42 3.43 -15.19
N ASN A 40 16.96 2.35 -15.84
CA ASN A 40 17.78 1.23 -16.29
C ASN A 40 18.68 0.64 -15.18
N ILE A 41 18.08 0.38 -14.01
CA ILE A 41 18.76 -0.16 -12.82
C ILE A 41 18.02 -1.38 -12.26
N SER A 42 18.67 -2.10 -11.34
CA SER A 42 18.02 -3.19 -10.61
C SER A 42 16.90 -2.64 -9.67
N PRO A 43 15.70 -3.24 -9.67
CA PRO A 43 14.66 -2.87 -8.70
C PRO A 43 15.04 -3.18 -7.25
N LYS A 44 16.12 -3.93 -7.00
CA LYS A 44 16.64 -4.20 -5.65
C LYS A 44 17.25 -2.96 -5.00
N GLU A 45 17.76 -2.02 -5.82
CA GLU A 45 18.37 -0.79 -5.33
C GLU A 45 17.33 0.27 -4.93
N ILE A 46 16.07 0.07 -5.30
CA ILE A 46 15.01 1.05 -5.04
C ILE A 46 14.31 0.73 -3.72
N GLN A 47 14.31 1.69 -2.81
CA GLN A 47 13.46 1.71 -1.62
C GLN A 47 12.31 2.68 -1.86
N ALA A 48 11.09 2.22 -1.70
CA ALA A 48 9.89 3.03 -1.95
C ALA A 48 8.77 2.68 -0.98
N ILE A 49 7.86 3.63 -0.76
CA ILE A 49 6.66 3.44 0.06
C ILE A 49 5.47 4.05 -0.68
N LEU A 50 4.41 3.26 -0.80
CA LEU A 50 3.10 3.74 -1.22
C LEU A 50 2.12 3.57 -0.05
N MET A 51 1.27 4.58 0.15
CA MET A 51 0.26 4.60 1.20
C MET A 51 -1.15 4.70 0.61
N GLY A 52 -2.14 4.77 1.50
CA GLY A 52 -3.54 4.97 1.13
C GLY A 52 -4.27 3.69 0.73
N GLY A 53 -5.44 3.83 0.12
CA GLY A 53 -6.25 2.73 -0.37
C GLY A 53 -5.63 2.05 -1.59
N HIS A 54 -5.95 0.76 -1.75
CA HIS A 54 -5.48 -0.02 -2.89
C HIS A 54 -6.31 0.28 -4.14
N GLY A 55 -5.76 1.03 -5.07
CA GLY A 55 -6.40 1.44 -6.32
C GLY A 55 -6.03 2.88 -6.72
N ASP A 56 -6.94 3.55 -7.40
CA ASP A 56 -6.67 4.88 -7.99
C ASP A 56 -6.33 5.96 -6.96
N THR A 57 -6.72 5.77 -5.71
CA THR A 57 -6.45 6.71 -4.60
C THR A 57 -5.20 6.39 -3.81
N MET A 58 -4.35 5.45 -4.27
CA MET A 58 -3.06 5.21 -3.62
C MET A 58 -2.18 6.46 -3.65
N VAL A 59 -1.34 6.61 -2.62
CA VAL A 59 -0.48 7.77 -2.39
C VAL A 59 0.99 7.35 -2.49
N PRO A 60 1.59 7.44 -3.68
CA PRO A 60 3.05 7.29 -3.82
C PRO A 60 3.77 8.42 -3.11
N LEU A 61 4.89 8.11 -2.50
CA LEU A 61 5.69 9.06 -1.72
C LEU A 61 7.10 9.22 -2.34
N PRO A 62 7.28 10.07 -3.37
CA PRO A 62 8.60 10.33 -3.97
C PRO A 62 9.64 10.79 -2.96
N ARG A 63 9.27 11.58 -1.96
CA ARG A 63 10.16 12.05 -0.87
C ARG A 63 10.74 10.91 -0.04
N TYR A 64 10.02 9.77 0.04
CA TYR A 64 10.45 8.57 0.74
C TYR A 64 10.89 7.46 -0.23
N THR A 65 11.18 7.84 -1.49
CA THR A 65 11.66 6.90 -2.51
C THR A 65 13.11 7.21 -2.84
N THR A 66 13.98 6.21 -2.68
CA THR A 66 15.41 6.35 -2.91
C THR A 66 15.96 5.21 -3.77
N VAL A 67 17.06 5.48 -4.44
CA VAL A 67 17.90 4.52 -5.14
C VAL A 67 19.24 4.46 -4.43
N ALA A 68 19.54 3.39 -3.74
CA ALA A 68 20.76 3.25 -2.93
C ALA A 68 20.99 4.46 -1.98
N GLY A 69 19.91 5.03 -1.44
CA GLY A 69 19.93 6.20 -0.57
C GLY A 69 19.88 7.56 -1.28
N ILE A 70 19.98 7.62 -2.61
CA ILE A 70 19.83 8.87 -3.38
C ILE A 70 18.34 9.12 -3.60
N PRO A 71 17.82 10.33 -3.30
CA PRO A 71 16.42 10.65 -3.57
C PRO A 71 16.08 10.45 -5.05
N VAL A 72 14.96 9.79 -5.35
CA VAL A 72 14.55 9.53 -6.74
C VAL A 72 14.34 10.82 -7.54
N THR A 73 13.97 11.89 -6.87
CA THR A 73 13.77 13.22 -7.47
C THR A 73 15.05 13.89 -7.98
N GLU A 74 16.23 13.38 -7.60
CA GLU A 74 17.51 13.81 -8.14
C GLU A 74 17.92 13.01 -9.39
N LEU A 75 17.29 11.88 -9.62
CA LEU A 75 17.67 10.94 -10.67
C LEU A 75 16.72 10.93 -11.86
N ILE A 76 15.51 11.42 -11.69
CA ILE A 76 14.47 11.41 -12.72
C ILE A 76 13.73 12.75 -12.73
N ASP A 77 13.40 13.24 -13.91
CA ASP A 77 12.64 14.48 -14.05
C ASP A 77 11.18 14.32 -13.57
N LYS A 78 10.57 15.44 -13.23
CA LYS A 78 9.23 15.45 -12.64
C LYS A 78 8.17 14.83 -13.57
N ASP A 79 8.22 15.13 -14.87
CA ASP A 79 7.19 14.69 -15.82
C ASP A 79 7.23 13.18 -15.99
N THR A 80 8.42 12.60 -16.09
CA THR A 80 8.64 11.14 -16.14
C THR A 80 8.20 10.48 -14.83
N LEU A 81 8.51 11.08 -13.68
CA LEU A 81 8.09 10.56 -12.38
C LEU A 81 6.56 10.58 -12.23
N ASP A 82 5.91 11.65 -12.63
CA ASP A 82 4.46 11.79 -12.60
C ASP A 82 3.78 10.76 -13.53
N ALA A 83 4.34 10.49 -14.71
CA ALA A 83 3.87 9.45 -15.62
C ALA A 83 3.99 8.04 -15.00
N ILE A 84 5.10 7.75 -14.32
CA ILE A 84 5.29 6.49 -13.58
C ILE A 84 4.27 6.35 -12.46
N ILE A 85 4.03 7.41 -11.70
CA ILE A 85 3.02 7.42 -10.64
C ILE A 85 1.62 7.13 -11.21
N ALA A 86 1.24 7.79 -12.31
CA ALA A 86 -0.04 7.56 -12.96
C ALA A 86 -0.18 6.11 -13.46
N ARG A 87 0.85 5.56 -14.10
CA ARG A 87 0.89 4.16 -14.55
C ARG A 87 0.82 3.19 -13.37
N THR A 88 1.46 3.50 -12.23
CA THR A 88 1.42 2.67 -11.02
C THR A 88 -0.01 2.54 -10.51
N LYS A 89 -0.75 3.65 -10.44
CA LYS A 89 -2.16 3.67 -10.01
C LYS A 89 -3.05 2.81 -10.90
N SER A 90 -2.87 2.88 -12.21
CA SER A 90 -3.67 2.13 -13.20
C SER A 90 -3.16 0.72 -13.51
N GLY A 91 -2.00 0.33 -12.99
CA GLY A 91 -1.29 -0.90 -13.40
C GLY A 91 -2.05 -2.21 -13.14
N GLY A 92 -2.94 -2.26 -12.16
CA GLY A 92 -3.84 -3.40 -11.97
C GLY A 92 -4.81 -3.57 -13.16
N GLY A 93 -5.42 -2.47 -13.60
CA GLY A 93 -6.29 -2.43 -14.77
C GLY A 93 -5.55 -2.71 -16.09
N GLU A 94 -4.30 -2.24 -16.22
CA GLU A 94 -3.43 -2.56 -17.36
C GLU A 94 -3.24 -4.07 -17.51
N LEU A 95 -2.92 -4.76 -16.42
CA LEU A 95 -2.75 -6.22 -16.42
C LEU A 95 -4.06 -6.96 -16.76
N VAL A 96 -5.19 -6.52 -16.21
CA VAL A 96 -6.50 -7.12 -16.55
C VAL A 96 -6.81 -6.99 -18.05
N LYS A 97 -6.52 -5.85 -18.66
CA LYS A 97 -6.68 -5.65 -20.10
C LYS A 97 -5.80 -6.58 -20.94
N LEU A 98 -4.55 -6.79 -20.51
CA LEU A 98 -3.59 -7.62 -21.24
C LEU A 98 -3.84 -9.13 -21.07
N MET A 99 -4.24 -9.55 -19.86
CA MET A 99 -4.39 -10.98 -19.51
C MET A 99 -5.81 -11.50 -19.61
N GLY A 100 -6.81 -10.62 -19.69
CA GLY A 100 -8.23 -10.99 -19.62
C GLY A 100 -8.68 -11.40 -18.21
N THR A 101 -7.80 -11.34 -17.21
CA THR A 101 -8.07 -11.70 -15.82
C THR A 101 -7.11 -10.95 -14.88
N SER A 102 -7.42 -10.94 -13.58
CA SER A 102 -6.51 -10.38 -12.57
C SER A 102 -5.21 -11.18 -12.48
N ALA A 103 -4.11 -10.48 -12.21
CA ALA A 103 -2.84 -11.13 -11.89
C ALA A 103 -2.93 -11.93 -10.59
N TRP A 104 -2.21 -13.04 -10.50
CA TRP A 104 -2.10 -13.87 -9.28
C TRP A 104 -0.68 -14.10 -8.81
N TYR A 105 0.33 -14.15 -9.70
CA TYR A 105 1.72 -14.40 -9.30
C TYR A 105 2.29 -13.29 -8.42
N ALA A 106 2.14 -12.02 -8.81
CA ALA A 106 2.63 -10.90 -8.02
C ALA A 106 1.89 -10.75 -6.68
N PRO A 107 0.55 -10.84 -6.61
CA PRO A 107 -0.17 -10.93 -5.34
C PRO A 107 0.26 -12.10 -4.46
N GLY A 108 0.45 -13.28 -5.04
CA GLY A 108 0.94 -14.46 -4.32
C GLY A 108 2.33 -14.26 -3.74
N SER A 109 3.25 -13.69 -4.52
CA SER A 109 4.61 -13.35 -4.05
C SER A 109 4.59 -12.30 -2.94
N ALA A 110 3.75 -11.26 -3.05
CA ALA A 110 3.60 -10.24 -2.01
C ALA A 110 3.08 -10.85 -0.71
N ALA A 111 2.04 -11.67 -0.78
CA ALA A 111 1.50 -12.38 0.39
C ALA A 111 2.54 -13.33 1.01
N ALA A 112 3.29 -14.07 0.20
CA ALA A 112 4.36 -14.95 0.68
C ALA A 112 5.44 -14.19 1.46
N GLN A 113 5.84 -12.99 1.01
CA GLN A 113 6.79 -12.15 1.74
C GLN A 113 6.24 -11.68 3.10
N MET A 114 4.94 -11.37 3.19
CA MET A 114 4.30 -11.02 4.46
C MET A 114 4.27 -12.22 5.41
N VAL A 115 3.89 -13.40 4.91
CA VAL A 115 3.88 -14.65 5.70
C VAL A 115 5.29 -14.98 6.18
N GLU A 116 6.30 -14.87 5.31
CA GLU A 116 7.70 -15.09 5.69
C GLU A 116 8.16 -14.14 6.80
N ALA A 117 7.82 -12.85 6.70
CA ALA A 117 8.17 -11.87 7.72
C ALA A 117 7.57 -12.20 9.09
N ILE A 118 6.34 -12.73 9.11
CA ILE A 118 5.65 -13.16 10.34
C ILE A 118 6.28 -14.44 10.89
N VAL A 119 6.36 -15.49 10.08
CA VAL A 119 6.80 -16.84 10.51
C VAL A 119 8.26 -16.83 10.97
N LYS A 120 9.12 -16.10 10.26
CA LYS A 120 10.55 -15.96 10.59
C LYS A 120 10.86 -14.79 11.53
N ASN A 121 9.83 -14.08 12.02
CA ASN A 121 9.98 -12.89 12.87
C ASN A 121 10.99 -11.86 12.31
N GLN A 122 10.90 -11.57 11.02
CA GLN A 122 11.91 -10.74 10.35
C GLN A 122 11.80 -9.24 10.68
N LYS A 123 10.66 -8.80 11.26
CA LYS A 123 10.40 -7.39 11.60
C LYS A 123 10.60 -6.44 10.41
N ARG A 124 10.11 -6.87 9.24
CA ARG A 124 10.22 -6.09 8.02
C ARG A 124 9.23 -4.93 8.03
N VAL A 125 9.64 -3.84 7.40
CA VAL A 125 8.74 -2.71 7.14
C VAL A 125 8.05 -2.94 5.81
N PHE A 126 6.71 -3.02 5.86
CA PHE A 126 5.87 -3.15 4.68
C PHE A 126 4.72 -2.15 4.71
N PRO A 127 4.37 -1.53 3.59
CA PRO A 127 3.08 -0.85 3.45
C PRO A 127 1.98 -1.92 3.29
N VAL A 128 1.10 -2.00 4.26
CA VAL A 128 -0.03 -2.95 4.28
C VAL A 128 -1.30 -2.25 4.75
N CYS A 129 -2.46 -2.76 4.34
CA CYS A 129 -3.73 -2.25 4.82
C CYS A 129 -3.99 -2.75 6.25
N VAL A 130 -4.28 -1.81 7.14
CA VAL A 130 -4.53 -2.05 8.56
C VAL A 130 -5.61 -1.09 9.08
N LYS A 131 -6.34 -1.49 10.13
CA LYS A 131 -7.21 -0.58 10.87
C LYS A 131 -6.37 0.49 11.57
N LEU A 132 -6.65 1.76 11.31
CA LEU A 132 -6.06 2.89 12.02
C LEU A 132 -6.91 3.23 13.25
N GLU A 133 -6.26 3.57 14.35
CA GLU A 133 -6.84 3.92 15.64
C GLU A 133 -6.12 5.16 16.22
N GLY A 134 -6.09 6.25 15.43
CA GLY A 134 -5.46 7.52 15.75
C GLY A 134 -4.21 7.83 14.95
N GLU A 135 -3.56 6.84 14.37
CA GLU A 135 -2.38 7.08 13.54
C GLU A 135 -2.73 7.97 12.34
N TYR A 136 -1.85 8.90 11.99
CA TYR A 136 -2.07 9.95 10.99
C TYR A 136 -3.31 10.84 11.28
N GLY A 137 -3.80 10.87 12.53
CA GLY A 137 -5.05 11.54 12.90
C GLY A 137 -6.31 10.88 12.32
N ILE A 138 -6.22 9.59 11.94
CA ILE A 138 -7.31 8.85 11.29
C ILE A 138 -7.80 7.75 12.22
N ASP A 139 -9.10 7.76 12.49
CA ASP A 139 -9.78 6.73 13.27
C ASP A 139 -10.74 5.90 12.40
N ASP A 140 -10.90 4.63 12.78
CA ASP A 140 -11.86 3.70 12.20
C ASP A 140 -11.86 3.65 10.66
N CYS A 141 -10.66 3.61 10.10
CA CYS A 141 -10.45 3.45 8.67
C CYS A 141 -9.40 2.38 8.39
N TYR A 142 -9.52 1.69 7.26
CA TYR A 142 -8.58 0.68 6.82
C TYR A 142 -7.78 1.22 5.64
N LEU A 143 -6.52 1.54 5.88
CA LEU A 143 -5.63 2.15 4.90
C LEU A 143 -4.27 1.47 4.86
N GLY A 144 -3.66 1.52 3.70
CA GLY A 144 -2.27 1.14 3.50
C GLY A 144 -1.33 2.13 4.17
N VAL A 145 -0.57 1.68 5.15
CA VAL A 145 0.44 2.46 5.87
C VAL A 145 1.67 1.60 6.13
N PRO A 146 2.87 2.18 6.30
CA PRO A 146 4.06 1.41 6.66
C PRO A 146 3.93 0.86 8.07
N VAL A 147 4.15 -0.45 8.21
CA VAL A 147 4.13 -1.14 9.50
C VAL A 147 5.38 -2.00 9.69
N ILE A 148 5.76 -2.25 10.94
CA ILE A 148 6.69 -3.33 11.27
C ILE A 148 5.89 -4.62 11.38
N LEU A 149 6.20 -5.59 10.52
CA LEU A 149 5.54 -6.89 10.47
C LEU A 149 6.48 -7.97 11.02
N GLY A 150 6.09 -8.58 12.11
CA GLY A 150 6.84 -9.64 12.80
C GLY A 150 5.93 -10.76 13.31
N LYS A 151 6.44 -11.61 14.21
CA LYS A 151 5.73 -12.82 14.68
C LYS A 151 4.36 -12.56 15.32
N ASN A 152 4.13 -11.36 15.81
CA ASN A 152 2.86 -10.97 16.42
C ASN A 152 1.87 -10.36 15.42
N GLY A 153 2.21 -10.33 14.14
CA GLY A 153 1.51 -9.58 13.10
C GLY A 153 2.05 -8.15 13.01
N ILE A 154 1.18 -7.16 13.05
CA ILE A 154 1.58 -5.75 13.09
C ILE A 154 2.11 -5.44 14.50
N GLU A 155 3.41 -5.14 14.58
CA GLU A 155 4.04 -4.78 15.85
C GLU A 155 4.03 -3.27 16.09
N LYS A 156 4.06 -2.47 14.99
CA LYS A 156 4.00 -1.00 15.07
C LYS A 156 3.56 -0.44 13.72
N VAL A 157 2.69 0.56 13.73
CA VAL A 157 2.49 1.48 12.60
C VAL A 157 3.58 2.55 12.65
N ILE A 158 4.20 2.84 11.51
CA ILE A 158 5.19 3.91 11.39
C ILE A 158 4.48 5.13 10.81
N GLU A 159 4.44 6.21 11.58
CA GLU A 159 3.93 7.49 11.10
C GLU A 159 5.05 8.27 10.42
N LEU A 160 4.84 8.59 9.14
CA LEU A 160 5.75 9.42 8.35
C LEU A 160 5.36 10.89 8.51
N ASP A 161 6.33 11.78 8.45
CA ASP A 161 6.09 13.22 8.41
C ASP A 161 5.65 13.63 7.00
N LEU A 162 4.34 13.59 6.76
CA LEU A 162 3.73 13.96 5.49
C LEU A 162 3.65 15.49 5.35
N ASN A 163 3.97 15.98 4.16
CA ASN A 163 3.69 17.37 3.81
C ASN A 163 2.18 17.58 3.54
N ASP A 164 1.78 18.83 3.31
CA ASP A 164 0.36 19.17 3.16
C ASP A 164 -0.29 18.53 1.93
N ASP A 165 0.44 18.42 0.80
CA ASP A 165 -0.05 17.75 -0.40
C ASP A 165 -0.23 16.23 -0.16
N GLU A 166 0.73 15.59 0.50
CA GLU A 166 0.66 14.16 0.85
C GLU A 166 -0.47 13.87 1.84
N LYS A 167 -0.70 14.77 2.81
CA LYS A 167 -1.85 14.69 3.74
C LYS A 167 -3.17 14.84 2.99
N ALA A 168 -3.27 15.80 2.07
CA ALA A 168 -4.48 15.98 1.26
C ALA A 168 -4.80 14.74 0.41
N LEU A 169 -3.78 14.11 -0.20
CA LEU A 169 -3.95 12.86 -0.94
C LEU A 169 -4.40 11.71 -0.03
N LEU A 170 -3.82 11.60 1.17
CA LEU A 170 -4.21 10.58 2.13
C LEU A 170 -5.65 10.77 2.61
N GLU A 171 -6.09 12.01 2.79
CA GLU A 171 -7.46 12.34 3.16
C GLU A 171 -8.46 11.97 2.05
N VAL A 172 -8.15 12.23 0.79
CA VAL A 172 -8.96 11.77 -0.36
C VAL A 172 -9.08 10.25 -0.34
N SER A 173 -7.96 9.56 -0.12
CA SER A 173 -7.92 8.10 -0.04
C SER A 173 -8.77 7.57 1.11
N ARG A 174 -8.66 8.17 2.32
CA ARG A 174 -9.48 7.85 3.48
C ARG A 174 -10.97 7.97 3.18
N ASN A 175 -11.37 9.09 2.60
CA ASN A 175 -12.77 9.37 2.33
C ASN A 175 -13.37 8.35 1.35
N HIS A 176 -12.62 7.99 0.29
CA HIS A 176 -13.03 6.95 -0.65
C HIS A 176 -13.22 5.59 0.04
N VAL A 177 -12.27 5.16 0.87
CA VAL A 177 -12.39 3.88 1.60
C VAL A 177 -13.57 3.90 2.56
N LYS A 178 -13.78 4.98 3.32
CA LYS A 178 -14.94 5.13 4.23
C LYS A 178 -16.27 5.08 3.49
N GLU A 179 -16.36 5.68 2.31
CA GLU A 179 -17.56 5.61 1.47
C GLU A 179 -17.88 4.15 1.11
N VAL A 180 -16.91 3.39 0.64
CA VAL A 180 -17.11 1.98 0.26
C VAL A 180 -17.40 1.12 1.50
N MET A 181 -16.78 1.37 2.66
CA MET A 181 -17.13 0.72 3.94
C MET A 181 -18.61 0.94 4.28
N SER A 182 -19.10 2.18 4.14
CA SER A 182 -20.52 2.51 4.44
C SER A 182 -21.50 1.79 3.51
N VAL A 183 -21.12 1.51 2.28
CA VAL A 183 -21.94 0.70 1.35
C VAL A 183 -22.02 -0.75 1.83
N LEU A 184 -20.90 -1.31 2.27
CA LEU A 184 -20.87 -2.68 2.79
C LEU A 184 -21.74 -2.83 4.05
N ASP A 185 -21.67 -1.87 4.98
CA ASP A 185 -22.49 -1.88 6.20
C ASP A 185 -23.99 -1.87 5.90
N LYS A 186 -24.41 -1.12 4.87
CA LYS A 186 -25.81 -1.11 4.41
C LYS A 186 -26.27 -2.43 3.80
N ILE A 187 -25.36 -3.18 3.17
CA ILE A 187 -25.67 -4.50 2.58
C ILE A 187 -25.71 -5.56 3.68
N GLY A 188 -24.80 -5.51 4.65
CA GLY A 188 -24.70 -6.47 5.74
C GLY A 188 -25.82 -6.38 6.78
N ASN A 189 -26.56 -5.28 6.81
CA ASN A 189 -27.71 -5.06 7.70
C ASN A 189 -29.06 -5.48 7.09
N LYS A 190 -29.07 -6.16 5.95
CA LYS A 190 -30.23 -6.79 5.34
C LYS A 190 -30.18 -8.30 5.56
#